data_55767672f790e8ee898e8f3cf1e02e76
#
_entry.id   55767672f790e8ee898e8f3cf1e02e76
#
_cell.length_a   1.000
_cell.length_b   1.000
_cell.length_c   1.000
_cell.angle_alpha   90.00
_cell.angle_beta   90.00
_cell.angle_gamma   90.00
#
_symmetry.space_group_name_H-M   'P 1'
#
loop_
_entity.id
_entity.type
_entity.pdbx_description
1 polymer ?
#
loop_
_entity_poly.entity_id
_entity_poly.type
_entity_poly.pdbx_seq_one_letter_code
_entity_poly.pdbx_strand_id
1 'polypeptide(L)'
;AKNVFRGFVARKEAKERIFAWLYNPDSKDYLANRAYNKTSIKEKYWDGKIVATSFGRKIEADEFHALNYLIQSTTADMVLRQAIKVADLLKGYKSELAFIIHDSIVIDWAQEDKNLISEIIKIFGDTDLGQFKVSLSAGKNFGDMKSVKCT
;
A
#
# COMPACT_ATOMS: atom_id res chain seq x y z
N ALA A 1 2.56 -8.27 -10.82
CA ALA A 1 3.88 -8.81 -11.23
C ALA A 1 3.76 -9.88 -12.31
N LYS A 2 2.93 -10.94 -12.13
CA LYS A 2 2.76 -12.01 -13.14
C LYS A 2 2.39 -11.48 -14.53
N ASN A 3 1.50 -10.49 -14.60
CA ASN A 3 1.04 -9.93 -15.88
C ASN A 3 2.14 -9.08 -16.58
N VAL A 4 2.97 -8.38 -15.81
CA VAL A 4 4.04 -7.53 -16.35
C VAL A 4 5.17 -8.39 -16.92
N PHE A 5 5.57 -9.44 -16.21
CA PHE A 5 6.69 -10.30 -16.58
C PHE A 5 6.25 -11.62 -17.22
N ARG A 6 5.03 -11.70 -17.78
CA ARG A 6 4.47 -12.85 -18.51
C ARG A 6 4.50 -14.19 -17.74
N GLY A 7 4.42 -14.17 -16.42
CA GLY A 7 4.30 -15.36 -15.60
C GLY A 7 5.58 -16.17 -15.33
N PHE A 8 6.69 -15.81 -15.94
CA PHE A 8 7.94 -16.61 -15.85
C PHE A 8 8.87 -16.20 -14.70
N VAL A 9 8.48 -15.20 -13.89
CA VAL A 9 9.34 -14.60 -12.87
C VAL A 9 8.76 -14.86 -11.48
N ALA A 10 9.58 -15.37 -10.56
CA ALA A 10 9.21 -15.51 -9.15
C ALA A 10 8.87 -14.14 -8.54
N ARG A 11 7.97 -14.12 -7.53
CA ARG A 11 7.55 -12.86 -6.89
C ARG A 11 8.75 -12.02 -6.39
N LYS A 12 9.78 -12.67 -5.84
CA LYS A 12 10.99 -12.00 -5.35
C LYS A 12 11.73 -11.29 -6.48
N GLU A 13 12.00 -11.99 -7.56
CA GLU A 13 12.68 -11.44 -8.75
C GLU A 13 11.86 -10.31 -9.40
N ALA A 14 10.53 -10.48 -9.52
CA ALA A 14 9.67 -9.41 -10.03
C ALA A 14 9.73 -8.14 -9.16
N LYS A 15 9.82 -8.31 -7.83
CA LYS A 15 9.97 -7.19 -6.90
C LYS A 15 11.31 -6.49 -7.08
N GLU A 16 12.40 -7.24 -7.17
CA GLU A 16 13.76 -6.72 -7.39
C GLU A 16 13.85 -5.95 -8.72
N ARG A 17 13.29 -6.49 -9.79
CA ARG A 17 13.25 -5.82 -11.10
C ARG A 17 12.43 -4.54 -11.10
N ILE A 18 11.25 -4.54 -10.47
CA ILE A 18 10.43 -3.33 -10.36
C ILE A 18 11.12 -2.27 -9.53
N PHE A 19 11.77 -2.64 -8.42
CA PHE A 19 12.51 -1.69 -7.62
C PHE A 19 13.75 -1.15 -8.35
N ALA A 20 14.54 -2.00 -8.99
CA ALA A 20 15.66 -1.55 -9.81
C ALA A 20 15.19 -0.58 -10.91
N TRP A 21 14.07 -0.89 -11.56
CA TRP A 21 13.48 0.00 -12.56
C TRP A 21 13.00 1.33 -11.96
N LEU A 22 12.39 1.30 -10.78
CA LEU A 22 11.81 2.47 -10.12
C LEU A 22 12.89 3.45 -9.66
N TYR A 23 13.96 2.92 -9.03
CA TYR A 23 14.99 3.72 -8.37
C TYR A 23 16.21 4.01 -9.25
N ASN A 24 16.42 3.26 -10.32
CA ASN A 24 17.50 3.52 -11.27
C ASN A 24 16.95 4.30 -12.47
N PRO A 25 17.34 5.58 -12.65
CA PRO A 25 16.93 6.39 -13.80
C PRO A 25 17.35 5.78 -15.14
N ASP A 26 18.48 5.08 -15.16
CA ASP A 26 19.05 4.46 -16.36
C ASP A 26 18.50 3.04 -16.65
N SER A 27 17.58 2.57 -15.84
CA SER A 27 16.98 1.24 -16.02
C SER A 27 16.26 1.14 -17.35
N LYS A 28 16.71 0.20 -18.18
CA LYS A 28 16.15 -0.13 -19.50
C LYS A 28 15.20 -1.35 -19.46
N ASP A 29 14.60 -1.67 -18.31
CA ASP A 29 13.66 -2.79 -18.26
C ASP A 29 12.44 -2.50 -19.16
N TYR A 30 12.47 -3.11 -20.35
CA TYR A 30 11.46 -2.90 -21.38
C TYR A 30 10.05 -3.31 -20.91
N LEU A 31 9.92 -4.39 -20.15
CA LEU A 31 8.62 -4.87 -19.68
C LEU A 31 8.03 -3.94 -18.63
N ALA A 32 8.87 -3.46 -17.71
CA ALA A 32 8.44 -2.48 -16.73
C ALA A 32 8.09 -1.13 -17.38
N ASN A 33 8.90 -0.65 -18.32
CA ASN A 33 8.63 0.59 -19.07
C ASN A 33 7.34 0.50 -19.89
N ARG A 34 7.05 -0.65 -20.52
CA ARG A 34 5.83 -0.86 -21.27
C ARG A 34 4.59 -0.89 -20.37
N ALA A 35 4.71 -1.46 -19.17
CA ALA A 35 3.60 -1.57 -18.22
C ALA A 35 3.35 -0.27 -17.43
N TYR A 36 4.43 0.45 -17.10
CA TYR A 36 4.39 1.62 -16.21
C TYR A 36 5.19 2.78 -16.81
N ASN A 37 4.63 3.54 -17.69
CA ASN A 37 5.30 4.67 -18.32
C ASN A 37 5.75 5.73 -17.29
N LYS A 38 7.04 5.70 -16.89
CA LYS A 38 7.61 6.63 -15.89
C LYS A 38 7.44 8.10 -16.29
N THR A 39 7.69 8.40 -17.55
CA THR A 39 7.63 9.77 -18.09
C THR A 39 6.22 10.32 -17.93
N SER A 40 5.22 9.60 -18.38
CA SER A 40 3.83 10.02 -18.29
C SER A 40 3.36 10.17 -16.84
N ILE A 41 3.84 9.32 -15.92
CA ILE A 41 3.53 9.45 -14.48
C ILE A 41 4.18 10.71 -13.90
N LYS A 42 5.47 10.95 -14.21
CA LYS A 42 6.16 12.18 -13.77
C LYS A 42 5.47 13.43 -14.30
N GLU A 43 5.20 13.50 -15.58
CA GLU A 43 4.52 14.66 -16.22
C GLU A 43 3.16 14.96 -15.56
N LYS A 44 2.44 13.92 -15.14
CA LYS A 44 1.13 14.08 -14.51
C LYS A 44 1.18 14.57 -13.06
N TYR A 45 2.18 14.17 -12.29
CA TYR A 45 2.18 14.36 -10.84
C TYR A 45 3.34 15.21 -10.30
N TRP A 46 4.30 15.61 -11.13
CA TRP A 46 5.47 16.39 -10.74
C TRP A 46 5.70 17.56 -11.71
N ASP A 47 5.80 18.76 -11.17
CA ASP A 47 5.97 20.00 -11.94
C ASP A 47 7.44 20.43 -12.12
N GLY A 48 8.39 19.59 -11.75
CA GLY A 48 9.83 19.87 -11.73
C GLY A 48 10.37 20.22 -10.32
N LYS A 49 9.50 20.49 -9.37
CA LYS A 49 9.85 20.83 -7.98
C LYS A 49 8.93 20.14 -6.96
N ILE A 50 7.63 20.08 -7.24
CA ILE A 50 6.60 19.60 -6.33
C ILE A 50 5.94 18.36 -6.91
N VAL A 51 5.87 17.30 -6.13
CA VAL A 51 5.00 16.14 -6.38
C VAL A 51 3.64 16.39 -5.76
N ALA A 52 2.57 16.29 -6.55
CA ALA A 52 1.19 16.34 -6.07
C ALA A 52 0.54 14.96 -6.17
N THR A 53 0.18 14.36 -5.03
CA THR A 53 -0.49 13.04 -5.01
C THR A 53 -1.95 13.15 -5.42
N SER A 54 -2.57 12.03 -5.80
CA SER A 54 -4.02 11.96 -6.09
C SER A 54 -4.89 12.36 -4.89
N PHE A 55 -4.34 12.36 -3.69
CA PHE A 55 -5.03 12.77 -2.45
C PHE A 55 -4.77 14.22 -2.05
N GLY A 56 -4.07 14.99 -2.90
CA GLY A 56 -3.82 16.42 -2.69
C GLY A 56 -2.59 16.75 -1.84
N ARG A 57 -1.81 15.76 -1.40
CA ARG A 57 -0.54 16.01 -0.71
C ARG A 57 0.48 16.59 -1.68
N LYS A 58 1.18 17.64 -1.26
CA LYS A 58 2.26 18.29 -2.01
C LYS A 58 3.58 18.06 -1.29
N ILE A 59 4.61 17.62 -2.03
CA ILE A 59 5.91 17.25 -1.48
C ILE A 59 7.00 17.79 -2.41
N GLU A 60 7.96 18.49 -1.85
CA GLU A 60 9.15 18.93 -2.58
C GLU A 60 10.01 17.74 -2.95
N ALA A 61 10.36 17.59 -4.23
CA ALA A 61 11.14 16.48 -4.73
C ALA A 61 11.92 16.85 -5.98
N ASP A 62 13.16 16.38 -6.04
CA ASP A 62 13.95 16.38 -7.27
C ASP A 62 13.51 15.26 -8.23
N GLU A 63 14.12 15.25 -9.42
CA GLU A 63 13.78 14.28 -10.46
C GLU A 63 14.00 12.82 -10.03
N PHE A 64 15.03 12.54 -9.23
CA PHE A 64 15.39 11.19 -8.81
C PHE A 64 14.41 10.64 -7.76
N HIS A 65 13.90 11.52 -6.89
CA HIS A 65 13.03 11.15 -5.78
C HIS A 65 11.53 11.29 -6.08
N ALA A 66 11.17 12.07 -7.11
CA ALA A 66 9.78 12.41 -7.42
C ALA A 66 8.85 11.18 -7.48
N LEU A 67 9.23 10.15 -8.23
CA LEU A 67 8.40 8.95 -8.41
C LEU A 67 8.30 8.12 -7.12
N ASN A 68 9.39 8.04 -6.36
CA ASN A 68 9.42 7.35 -5.08
C ASN A 68 8.52 8.05 -4.05
N TYR A 69 8.64 9.38 -3.93
CA TYR A 69 7.82 10.17 -3.02
C TYR A 69 6.34 10.12 -3.41
N LEU A 70 6.04 10.15 -4.71
CA LEU A 70 4.67 9.95 -5.19
C LEU A 70 4.08 8.64 -4.69
N ILE A 71 4.78 7.52 -4.89
CA ILE A 71 4.29 6.20 -4.52
C ILE A 71 4.16 6.05 -3.01
N GLN A 72 5.20 6.41 -2.26
CA GLN A 72 5.20 6.27 -0.79
C GLN A 72 4.12 7.14 -0.15
N SER A 73 3.99 8.39 -0.57
CA SER A 73 3.01 9.31 -0.01
C SER A 73 1.58 8.93 -0.37
N THR A 74 1.35 8.50 -1.62
CA THR A 74 0.04 8.02 -2.04
C THR A 74 -0.36 6.78 -1.25
N THR A 75 0.57 5.85 -1.03
CA THR A 75 0.33 4.65 -0.21
C THR A 75 0.03 5.01 1.24
N ALA A 76 0.81 5.92 1.83
CA ALA A 76 0.59 6.37 3.20
C ALA A 76 -0.78 7.03 3.38
N ASP A 77 -1.17 7.92 2.46
CA ASP A 77 -2.48 8.57 2.50
C ASP A 77 -3.62 7.56 2.33
N MET A 78 -3.45 6.58 1.45
CA MET A 78 -4.42 5.50 1.26
C MET A 78 -4.60 4.69 2.55
N VAL A 79 -3.51 4.27 3.20
CA VAL A 79 -3.56 3.51 4.46
C VAL A 79 -4.24 4.32 5.56
N LEU A 80 -3.91 5.60 5.70
CA LEU A 80 -4.55 6.50 6.67
C LEU A 80 -6.06 6.62 6.45
N ARG A 81 -6.50 6.79 5.19
CA ARG A 81 -7.93 6.87 4.85
C ARG A 81 -8.67 5.59 5.20
N GLN A 82 -8.08 4.43 4.90
CA GLN A 82 -8.67 3.15 5.24
C GLN A 82 -8.66 2.88 6.76
N ALA A 83 -7.61 3.29 7.47
CA ALA A 83 -7.54 3.22 8.92
C ALA A 83 -8.66 4.03 9.59
N ILE A 84 -8.96 5.23 9.07
CA ILE A 84 -10.09 6.05 9.56
C ILE A 84 -11.42 5.30 9.38
N LYS A 85 -11.66 4.70 8.19
CA LYS A 85 -12.89 3.93 7.94
C LYS A 85 -13.00 2.72 8.88
N VAL A 86 -11.89 2.04 9.17
CA VAL A 86 -11.86 0.94 10.14
C VAL A 86 -12.11 1.44 11.56
N ALA A 87 -11.49 2.55 11.95
CA ALA A 87 -11.73 3.16 13.26
C ALA A 87 -13.19 3.60 13.44
N ASP A 88 -13.81 4.15 12.39
CA ASP A 88 -15.23 4.50 12.39
C ASP A 88 -16.14 3.28 12.53
N LEU A 89 -15.83 2.16 11.85
CA LEU A 89 -16.54 0.90 12.02
C LEU A 89 -16.45 0.38 13.46
N LEU A 90 -15.29 0.52 14.10
CA LEU A 90 -15.06 0.02 15.46
C LEU A 90 -15.71 0.86 16.57
N LYS A 91 -16.28 2.03 16.25
CA LYS A 91 -16.99 2.85 17.23
C LYS A 91 -18.15 2.08 17.86
N GLY A 92 -18.13 1.97 19.18
CA GLY A 92 -19.15 1.24 19.95
C GLY A 92 -18.89 -0.25 20.10
N TYR A 93 -17.78 -0.75 19.57
CA TYR A 93 -17.27 -2.10 19.83
C TYR A 93 -16.18 -2.08 20.90
N LYS A 94 -15.74 -3.26 21.35
CA LYS A 94 -14.67 -3.38 22.35
C LYS A 94 -13.28 -3.36 21.74
N SER A 95 -13.19 -3.71 20.45
CA SER A 95 -11.97 -3.66 19.68
C SER A 95 -11.64 -2.23 19.27
N GLU A 96 -10.38 -1.84 19.31
CA GLU A 96 -9.93 -0.50 18.99
C GLU A 96 -8.73 -0.51 18.02
N LEU A 97 -8.64 0.51 17.15
CA LEU A 97 -7.45 0.76 16.34
C LEU A 97 -6.34 1.26 17.25
N ALA A 98 -5.31 0.42 17.46
CA ALA A 98 -4.20 0.75 18.34
C ALA A 98 -3.19 1.69 17.66
N PHE A 99 -2.69 1.33 16.48
CA PHE A 99 -1.73 2.14 15.73
C PHE A 99 -1.60 1.70 14.26
N ILE A 100 -0.91 2.53 13.48
CA ILE A 100 -0.62 2.30 12.08
C ILE A 100 0.90 2.14 11.94
N ILE A 101 1.34 1.16 11.16
CA ILE A 101 2.75 0.95 10.87
C ILE A 101 2.94 0.61 9.39
N HIS A 102 3.63 1.50 8.64
CA HIS A 102 3.83 1.41 7.21
C HIS A 102 2.52 1.21 6.42
N ASP A 103 2.29 0.03 5.88
CA ASP A 103 1.13 -0.38 5.08
C ASP A 103 0.13 -1.24 5.87
N SER A 104 0.25 -1.25 7.18
CA SER A 104 -0.52 -2.09 8.09
C SER A 104 -1.22 -1.28 9.17
N ILE A 105 -2.35 -1.80 9.66
CA ILE A 105 -3.02 -1.34 10.88
C ILE A 105 -2.93 -2.42 11.94
N VAL A 106 -2.81 -2.00 13.19
CA VAL A 106 -2.84 -2.88 14.36
C VAL A 106 -4.06 -2.56 15.19
N ILE A 107 -4.83 -3.59 15.51
CA ILE A 107 -6.07 -3.49 16.26
C ILE A 107 -5.87 -4.24 17.58
N ASP A 108 -6.18 -3.60 18.69
CA ASP A 108 -6.38 -4.28 19.97
C ASP A 108 -7.75 -4.98 19.90
N TRP A 109 -7.71 -6.32 19.94
CA TRP A 109 -8.83 -7.14 19.50
C TRP A 109 -9.58 -7.78 20.65
N ALA A 110 -10.86 -7.52 20.74
CA ALA A 110 -11.79 -8.22 21.63
C ALA A 110 -12.48 -9.39 20.92
N GLN A 111 -12.48 -10.57 21.53
CA GLN A 111 -13.05 -11.80 20.95
C GLN A 111 -14.54 -11.72 20.66
N GLU A 112 -15.27 -10.85 21.37
CA GLU A 112 -16.68 -10.61 21.16
C GLU A 112 -16.97 -10.03 19.77
N ASP A 113 -16.02 -9.31 19.19
CA ASP A 113 -16.16 -8.60 17.92
C ASP A 113 -15.71 -9.44 16.69
N LYS A 114 -15.53 -10.77 16.88
CA LYS A 114 -15.00 -11.68 15.82
C LYS A 114 -15.77 -11.64 14.50
N ASN A 115 -17.03 -11.28 14.52
CA ASN A 115 -17.87 -11.14 13.33
C ASN A 115 -17.46 -9.96 12.43
N LEU A 116 -16.69 -8.99 12.96
CA LEU A 116 -16.25 -7.82 12.20
C LEU A 116 -15.01 -8.07 11.34
N ILE A 117 -14.27 -9.18 11.56
CA ILE A 117 -12.99 -9.43 10.86
C ILE A 117 -13.13 -9.34 9.34
N SER A 118 -14.16 -9.98 8.78
CA SER A 118 -14.39 -10.00 7.33
C SER A 118 -14.69 -8.60 6.78
N GLU A 119 -15.45 -7.80 7.53
CA GLU A 119 -15.78 -6.44 7.15
C GLU A 119 -14.57 -5.50 7.24
N ILE A 120 -13.77 -5.62 8.28
CA ILE A 120 -12.51 -4.88 8.43
C ILE A 120 -11.57 -5.18 7.26
N ILE A 121 -11.38 -6.45 6.91
CA ILE A 121 -10.54 -6.86 5.78
C ILE A 121 -11.06 -6.25 4.47
N LYS A 122 -12.37 -6.29 4.25
CA LYS A 122 -13.00 -5.70 3.07
C LYS A 122 -12.79 -4.18 3.03
N ILE A 123 -13.08 -3.47 4.10
CA ILE A 123 -12.90 -2.01 4.20
C ILE A 123 -11.43 -1.65 3.97
N PHE A 124 -10.50 -2.35 4.63
CA PHE A 124 -9.08 -2.04 4.52
C PHE A 124 -8.51 -2.33 3.13
N GLY A 125 -9.02 -3.35 2.43
CA GLY A 125 -8.60 -3.73 1.10
C GLY A 125 -9.28 -3.01 -0.05
N ASP A 126 -10.47 -2.42 0.15
CA ASP A 126 -11.24 -1.73 -0.89
C ASP A 126 -10.98 -0.23 -0.84
N THR A 127 -10.11 0.23 -1.70
CA THR A 127 -9.57 1.59 -1.69
C THR A 127 -9.97 2.40 -2.92
N ASP A 128 -9.81 3.72 -2.85
CA ASP A 128 -10.02 4.63 -3.99
C ASP A 128 -9.07 4.35 -5.17
N LEU A 129 -8.00 3.57 -4.95
CA LEU A 129 -7.03 3.17 -5.99
C LEU A 129 -7.26 1.74 -6.50
N GLY A 130 -8.30 1.08 -6.03
CA GLY A 130 -8.64 -0.30 -6.37
C GLY A 130 -8.57 -1.26 -5.19
N GLN A 131 -8.76 -2.55 -5.48
CA GLN A 131 -8.76 -3.60 -4.46
C GLN A 131 -7.36 -4.15 -4.22
N PHE A 132 -6.96 -4.19 -2.95
CA PHE A 132 -5.69 -4.73 -2.50
C PHE A 132 -5.90 -5.98 -1.67
N LYS A 133 -4.96 -6.91 -1.81
CA LYS A 133 -4.96 -8.13 -0.99
C LYS A 133 -4.51 -7.76 0.42
N VAL A 134 -5.36 -8.03 1.40
CA VAL A 134 -5.06 -7.89 2.82
C VAL A 134 -4.56 -9.23 3.38
N SER A 135 -3.53 -9.17 4.23
CA SER A 135 -3.05 -10.32 5.01
C SER A 135 -3.36 -10.07 6.48
N LEU A 136 -3.85 -11.08 7.15
CA LEU A 136 -4.18 -11.04 8.58
C LEU A 136 -3.13 -11.78 9.38
N SER A 137 -2.70 -11.18 10.49
CA SER A 137 -1.91 -11.84 11.52
C SER A 137 -2.54 -11.58 12.89
N ALA A 138 -2.49 -12.54 13.79
CA ALA A 138 -3.00 -12.41 15.14
C ALA A 138 -2.01 -12.99 16.14
N GLY A 139 -1.99 -12.46 17.36
CA GLY A 139 -1.15 -12.89 18.46
C GLY A 139 -1.56 -12.24 19.78
N LYS A 140 -1.00 -12.71 20.89
CA LYS A 140 -1.27 -12.13 22.22
C LYS A 140 -0.62 -10.75 22.41
N ASN A 141 0.39 -10.47 21.63
CA ASN A 141 1.10 -9.19 21.58
C ASN A 141 1.73 -9.02 20.19
N PHE A 142 2.18 -7.82 19.87
CA PHE A 142 2.73 -7.49 18.55
C PHE A 142 3.95 -8.33 18.16
N GLY A 143 4.76 -8.79 19.12
CA GLY A 143 5.94 -9.64 18.88
C GLY A 143 5.62 -11.09 18.52
N ASP A 144 4.44 -11.58 18.89
CA ASP A 144 4.04 -12.99 18.73
C ASP A 144 3.00 -13.21 17.61
N MET A 145 2.88 -12.26 16.68
CA MET A 145 1.93 -12.31 15.59
C MET A 145 2.18 -13.47 14.63
N LYS A 146 1.15 -14.28 14.36
CA LYS A 146 1.17 -15.38 13.40
C LYS A 146 0.17 -15.13 12.28
N SER A 147 0.54 -15.47 11.04
CA SER A 147 -0.35 -15.34 9.89
C SER A 147 -1.59 -16.22 10.07
N VAL A 148 -2.75 -15.64 9.82
CA VAL A 148 -4.05 -16.30 9.84
C VAL A 148 -4.56 -16.41 8.41
N LYS A 149 -5.01 -17.61 8.01
CA LYS A 149 -5.68 -17.80 6.72
C LYS A 149 -7.12 -17.31 6.87
N CYS A 150 -7.47 -16.28 6.11
CA CYS A 150 -8.87 -15.92 5.92
C CYS A 150 -9.46 -16.92 4.90
N THR A 151 -10.33 -17.80 5.34
CA THR A 151 -11.13 -18.68 4.49
C THR A 151 -12.27 -17.92 3.87
#